data_1445495828ebdb985581940cd049f40a
#
_entry.id   1445495828ebdb985581940cd049f40a
#
_cell.length_a   1.000
_cell.length_b   1.000
_cell.length_c   1.000
_cell.angle_alpha   90.00
_cell.angle_beta   90.00
_cell.angle_gamma   90.00
#
_symmetry.space_group_name_H-M   'P 1'
#
loop_
_entity.id
_entity.type
_entity.pdbx_description
1 polymer ?
#
loop_
_entity_poly.entity_id
_entity_poly.type
_entity_poly.pdbx_seq_one_letter_code
_entity_poly.pdbx_strand_id
1 'polypeptide(L)'
;WHFTMEDNANLSKSFIQNQKKLYQGVFEARKIKGLWVVAQGLVYDTFDTQKHTCSHKAVVEKIQKNEFIEYFLGLDWGWIHPLSCGLYGITKDGKYYKIDELYGSRINEDKVINWILDRQKEYGRYFRFINCDNARPEQNHKLRQALNGIIVHEKKPKVIDSIGIVRSIINYDRLIVNKDRCKNTLREFGLYRYPNEQERTDRFIDLDTPLKEHDDTMDATRYALYFYETNYGYRFL
;
A
#
# COMPACT_ATOMS: atom_id res chain seq x y z
N TRP A 1 30.46 -19.64 -3.58
CA TRP A 1 30.55 -18.70 -2.46
C TRP A 1 29.13 -18.23 -2.13
N HIS A 2 28.78 -18.26 -0.85
CA HIS A 2 27.50 -17.79 -0.33
C HIS A 2 27.78 -16.60 0.58
N PHE A 3 27.14 -15.45 0.30
CA PHE A 3 27.25 -14.22 1.08
C PHE A 3 25.90 -13.82 1.62
N THR A 4 25.84 -13.48 2.90
CA THR A 4 24.68 -12.94 3.56
C THR A 4 24.85 -11.42 3.73
N MET A 5 23.77 -10.71 4.09
CA MET A 5 23.89 -9.31 4.45
C MET A 5 24.81 -9.07 5.67
N GLU A 6 24.93 -10.05 6.56
CA GLU A 6 25.78 -9.99 7.76
C GLU A 6 27.29 -10.07 7.43
N ASP A 7 27.64 -10.64 6.27
CA ASP A 7 29.04 -10.72 5.83
C ASP A 7 29.56 -9.40 5.27
N ASN A 8 28.69 -8.40 5.07
CA ASN A 8 29.09 -7.09 4.59
C ASN A 8 29.53 -6.17 5.73
N ALA A 9 30.83 -6.08 5.96
CA ALA A 9 31.43 -5.26 7.02
C ALA A 9 31.12 -3.74 6.94
N ASN A 10 30.65 -3.25 5.79
CA ASN A 10 30.29 -1.84 5.60
C ASN A 10 28.87 -1.50 6.07
N LEU A 11 28.07 -2.49 6.45
CA LEU A 11 26.71 -2.28 6.93
C LEU A 11 26.67 -2.19 8.45
N SER A 12 25.98 -1.18 8.99
CA SER A 12 25.79 -1.08 10.43
C SER A 12 24.85 -2.17 10.96
N LYS A 13 25.06 -2.62 12.19
CA LYS A 13 24.18 -3.60 12.84
C LYS A 13 22.73 -3.14 12.90
N SER A 14 22.51 -1.84 13.14
CA SER A 14 21.17 -1.24 13.15
C SER A 14 20.50 -1.30 11.77
N PHE A 15 21.24 -1.04 10.69
CA PHE A 15 20.74 -1.19 9.34
C PHE A 15 20.31 -2.64 9.05
N ILE A 16 21.16 -3.62 9.37
CA ILE A 16 20.85 -5.06 9.18
C ILE A 16 19.61 -5.46 9.98
N GLN A 17 19.48 -5.02 11.24
CA GLN A 17 18.31 -5.29 12.05
C GLN A 17 17.04 -4.69 11.47
N ASN A 18 17.10 -3.46 10.96
CA ASN A 18 15.97 -2.80 10.29
C ASN A 18 15.59 -3.53 9.00
N GLN A 19 16.57 -3.98 8.20
CA GLN A 19 16.29 -4.79 7.01
C GLN A 19 15.65 -6.14 7.37
N LYS A 20 16.09 -6.81 8.43
CA LYS A 20 15.46 -8.04 8.93
C LYS A 20 14.01 -7.84 9.38
N LYS A 21 13.69 -6.68 9.94
CA LYS A 21 12.29 -6.32 10.27
C LYS A 21 11.43 -6.09 9.03
N LEU A 22 12.02 -5.49 7.98
CA LEU A 22 11.31 -5.18 6.73
C LEU A 22 11.06 -6.41 5.85
N TYR A 23 12.01 -7.34 5.80
CA TYR A 23 11.95 -8.47 4.89
C TYR A 23 11.69 -9.76 5.64
N GLN A 24 10.63 -10.48 5.25
CA GLN A 24 10.26 -11.79 5.76
C GLN A 24 10.00 -12.77 4.60
N GLY A 25 10.05 -14.07 4.89
CA GLY A 25 9.79 -15.13 3.91
C GLY A 25 10.80 -15.13 2.75
N VAL A 26 10.31 -15.11 1.51
CA VAL A 26 11.16 -15.18 0.30
C VAL A 26 12.11 -13.96 0.22
N PHE A 27 11.68 -12.77 0.63
CA PHE A 27 12.53 -11.58 0.60
C PHE A 27 13.60 -11.61 1.68
N GLU A 28 13.32 -12.16 2.85
CA GLU A 28 14.34 -12.42 3.88
C GLU A 28 15.38 -13.42 3.35
N ALA A 29 14.91 -14.54 2.78
CA ALA A 29 15.78 -15.55 2.22
C ALA A 29 16.73 -14.96 1.16
N ARG A 30 16.25 -14.09 0.28
CA ARG A 30 17.06 -13.47 -0.77
C ARG A 30 17.93 -12.33 -0.27
N LYS A 31 17.33 -11.31 0.36
CA LYS A 31 18.02 -10.05 0.69
C LYS A 31 18.88 -10.14 1.94
N ILE A 32 18.49 -10.96 2.91
CA ILE A 32 19.25 -11.13 4.16
C ILE A 32 20.17 -12.35 4.09
N LYS A 33 19.61 -13.49 3.67
CA LYS A 33 20.33 -14.78 3.68
C LYS A 33 21.06 -15.07 2.36
N GLY A 34 20.90 -14.23 1.32
CA GLY A 34 21.55 -14.41 0.02
C GLY A 34 21.15 -15.69 -0.74
N LEU A 35 19.99 -16.26 -0.44
CA LEU A 35 19.51 -17.49 -1.07
C LEU A 35 18.80 -17.23 -2.40
N TRP A 36 19.02 -18.09 -3.38
CA TRP A 36 18.29 -18.09 -4.66
C TRP A 36 16.94 -18.79 -4.47
N VAL A 37 15.92 -18.03 -4.04
CA VAL A 37 14.55 -18.53 -3.85
C VAL A 37 13.62 -17.80 -4.78
N VAL A 38 12.75 -18.50 -5.46
CA VAL A 38 11.76 -17.92 -6.39
C VAL A 38 10.51 -17.52 -5.62
N ALA A 39 10.04 -16.29 -5.82
CA ALA A 39 8.77 -15.86 -5.27
C ALA A 39 7.62 -16.58 -6.01
N GLN A 40 6.74 -17.25 -5.26
CA GLN A 40 5.58 -17.97 -5.78
C GLN A 40 4.36 -17.71 -4.89
N GLY A 41 3.15 -17.88 -5.46
CA GLY A 41 1.92 -17.70 -4.72
C GLY A 41 1.52 -16.23 -4.53
N LEU A 42 0.70 -15.98 -3.51
CA LEU A 42 0.20 -14.64 -3.21
C LEU A 42 1.33 -13.69 -2.77
N VAL A 43 1.25 -12.44 -3.22
CA VAL A 43 2.19 -11.39 -2.82
C VAL A 43 2.05 -11.08 -1.32
N TYR A 44 0.81 -11.09 -0.80
CA TYR A 44 0.48 -10.82 0.60
C TYR A 44 -0.14 -12.05 1.26
N ASP A 45 0.60 -13.16 1.26
CA ASP A 45 0.18 -14.48 1.75
C ASP A 45 -0.16 -14.54 3.26
N THR A 46 0.31 -13.56 4.04
CA THR A 46 0.03 -13.43 5.47
C THR A 46 -1.19 -12.58 5.79
N PHE A 47 -1.85 -12.00 4.76
CA PHE A 47 -3.09 -11.27 4.98
C PHE A 47 -4.23 -12.22 5.37
N ASP A 48 -4.75 -12.04 6.57
CA ASP A 48 -5.83 -12.86 7.14
C ASP A 48 -7.07 -11.99 7.34
N THR A 49 -8.18 -12.33 6.68
CA THR A 49 -9.42 -11.57 6.75
C THR A 49 -10.04 -11.54 8.14
N GLN A 50 -9.75 -12.51 9.01
CA GLN A 50 -10.26 -12.50 10.39
C GLN A 50 -9.50 -11.50 11.26
N LYS A 51 -8.18 -11.37 11.06
CA LYS A 51 -7.32 -10.47 11.83
C LYS A 51 -7.26 -9.05 11.26
N HIS A 52 -7.20 -8.94 9.93
CA HIS A 52 -6.87 -7.72 9.22
C HIS A 52 -8.10 -6.99 8.66
N THR A 53 -9.32 -7.29 9.17
CA THR A 53 -10.51 -6.55 8.76
C THR A 53 -11.34 -6.07 9.94
N CYS A 54 -12.13 -5.02 9.68
CA CYS A 54 -13.13 -4.54 10.60
C CYS A 54 -14.41 -4.11 9.86
N SER A 55 -15.51 -3.92 10.59
CA SER A 55 -16.73 -3.38 10.03
C SER A 55 -16.65 -1.85 9.85
N HIS A 56 -17.48 -1.30 8.96
CA HIS A 56 -17.60 0.15 8.80
C HIS A 56 -18.04 0.84 10.11
N LYS A 57 -18.92 0.21 10.88
CA LYS A 57 -19.34 0.71 12.19
C LYS A 57 -18.15 0.92 13.12
N ALA A 58 -17.23 -0.04 13.20
CA ALA A 58 -16.02 0.08 14.03
C ALA A 58 -15.10 1.23 13.57
N VAL A 59 -15.00 1.47 12.25
CA VAL A 59 -14.25 2.62 11.72
C VAL A 59 -14.90 3.95 12.13
N VAL A 60 -16.23 4.07 11.98
CA VAL A 60 -16.98 5.29 12.35
C VAL A 60 -16.85 5.59 13.84
N GLU A 61 -16.94 4.57 14.69
CA GLU A 61 -16.74 4.73 16.13
C GLU A 61 -15.35 5.27 16.47
N LYS A 62 -14.30 4.79 15.79
CA LYS A 62 -12.94 5.30 15.95
C LYS A 62 -12.78 6.75 15.50
N ILE A 63 -13.41 7.12 14.37
CA ILE A 63 -13.44 8.51 13.89
C ILE A 63 -14.11 9.42 14.91
N GLN A 64 -15.26 9.02 15.46
CA GLN A 64 -15.99 9.79 16.47
C GLN A 64 -15.20 9.96 17.78
N LYS A 65 -14.46 8.93 18.18
CA LYS A 65 -13.58 8.96 19.37
C LYS A 65 -12.23 9.67 19.14
N ASN A 66 -11.98 10.21 17.94
CA ASN A 66 -10.70 10.84 17.56
C ASN A 66 -9.47 9.92 17.79
N GLU A 67 -9.62 8.62 17.50
CA GLU A 67 -8.53 7.65 17.66
C GLU A 67 -7.50 7.75 16.53
N PHE A 68 -7.88 8.29 15.36
CA PHE A 68 -6.93 8.52 14.27
C PHE A 68 -6.20 9.85 14.44
N ILE A 69 -4.90 9.83 14.27
CA ILE A 69 -4.04 11.01 14.35
C ILE A 69 -3.87 11.72 13.00
N GLU A 70 -3.93 10.98 11.92
CA GLU A 70 -3.81 11.52 10.55
C GLU A 70 -4.67 10.70 9.57
N TYR A 71 -5.06 11.37 8.45
CA TYR A 71 -5.73 10.75 7.31
C TYR A 71 -4.97 11.11 6.04
N PHE A 72 -4.85 10.14 5.14
CA PHE A 72 -4.13 10.30 3.88
C PHE A 72 -4.69 9.37 2.79
N LEU A 73 -4.28 9.61 1.54
CA LEU A 73 -4.78 8.86 0.40
C LEU A 73 -3.64 8.29 -0.44
N GLY A 74 -3.96 7.20 -1.15
CA GLY A 74 -3.13 6.66 -2.23
C GLY A 74 -3.97 6.49 -3.48
N LEU A 75 -3.45 6.92 -4.61
CA LEU A 75 -4.16 6.89 -5.88
C LEU A 75 -3.31 6.24 -6.96
N ASP A 76 -3.88 5.22 -7.58
CA ASP A 76 -3.40 4.65 -8.83
C ASP A 76 -4.37 5.00 -9.95
N TRP A 77 -3.86 5.72 -10.97
CA TRP A 77 -4.67 6.15 -12.09
C TRP A 77 -4.92 5.02 -13.08
N GLY A 78 -6.18 4.79 -13.43
CA GLY A 78 -6.59 3.88 -14.46
C GLY A 78 -7.68 4.48 -15.35
N TRP A 79 -7.80 3.98 -16.58
CA TRP A 79 -8.88 4.34 -17.50
C TRP A 79 -9.58 3.09 -18.07
N ILE A 80 -8.83 2.25 -18.79
CA ILE A 80 -9.30 0.92 -19.25
C ILE A 80 -9.19 -0.05 -18.08
N HIS A 81 -8.01 -0.13 -17.45
CA HIS A 81 -7.84 -0.74 -16.13
C HIS A 81 -8.52 0.12 -15.08
N PRO A 82 -9.02 -0.45 -14.00
CA PRO A 82 -9.63 0.31 -12.94
C PRO A 82 -8.70 1.35 -12.33
N LEU A 83 -9.24 2.53 -12.04
CA LEU A 83 -8.65 3.48 -11.11
C LEU A 83 -8.90 2.98 -9.70
N SER A 84 -7.93 3.15 -8.82
CA SER A 84 -8.09 2.91 -7.39
C SER A 84 -7.60 4.09 -6.56
N CYS A 85 -8.49 4.64 -5.72
CA CYS A 85 -8.14 5.64 -4.71
C CYS A 85 -8.55 5.11 -3.34
N GLY A 86 -7.58 4.91 -2.44
CA GLY A 86 -7.80 4.45 -1.07
C GLY A 86 -7.67 5.58 -0.06
N LEU A 87 -8.61 5.67 0.89
CA LEU A 87 -8.52 6.52 2.07
C LEU A 87 -8.00 5.72 3.26
N TYR A 88 -7.00 6.26 3.92
CA TYR A 88 -6.35 5.65 5.07
C TYR A 88 -6.38 6.57 6.29
N GLY A 89 -6.43 5.95 7.48
CA GLY A 89 -6.19 6.60 8.75
C GLY A 89 -5.14 5.84 9.54
N ILE A 90 -4.35 6.55 10.35
CA ILE A 90 -3.39 5.93 11.26
C ILE A 90 -3.74 6.28 12.69
N THR A 91 -3.69 5.29 13.59
CA THR A 91 -3.94 5.43 15.01
C THR A 91 -2.64 5.70 15.81
N LYS A 92 -2.77 6.13 17.06
CA LYS A 92 -1.61 6.43 17.94
C LYS A 92 -0.71 5.24 18.18
N ASP A 93 -1.26 4.02 18.16
CA ASP A 93 -0.53 2.76 18.28
C ASP A 93 0.10 2.29 16.95
N GLY A 94 0.07 3.13 15.91
CA GLY A 94 0.71 2.88 14.63
C GLY A 94 -0.01 1.90 13.72
N LYS A 95 -1.31 1.64 13.94
CA LYS A 95 -2.14 0.81 13.05
C LYS A 95 -2.71 1.64 11.92
N TYR A 96 -2.62 1.11 10.72
CA TYR A 96 -3.21 1.65 9.51
C TYR A 96 -4.59 1.06 9.27
N TYR A 97 -5.55 1.91 9.00
CA TYR A 97 -6.90 1.52 8.61
C TYR A 97 -7.14 1.99 7.18
N LYS A 98 -7.39 1.06 6.25
CA LYS A 98 -7.98 1.42 4.96
C LYS A 98 -9.47 1.61 5.18
N ILE A 99 -9.90 2.87 5.19
CA ILE A 99 -11.24 3.32 5.62
C ILE A 99 -12.27 3.19 4.52
N ASP A 100 -11.89 3.61 3.30
CA ASP A 100 -12.78 3.61 2.14
C ASP A 100 -11.98 3.49 0.84
N GLU A 101 -12.65 3.14 -0.27
CA GLU A 101 -12.05 3.08 -1.59
C GLU A 101 -12.98 3.61 -2.67
N LEU A 102 -12.43 4.33 -3.65
CA LEU A 102 -13.03 4.55 -4.95
C LEU A 102 -12.35 3.59 -5.95
N TYR A 103 -13.15 2.80 -6.65
CA TYR A 103 -12.65 1.80 -7.59
C TYR A 103 -13.52 1.72 -8.82
N GLY A 104 -12.93 1.67 -10.00
CA GLY A 104 -13.64 1.46 -11.25
C GLY A 104 -12.92 1.97 -12.47
N SER A 105 -13.39 1.54 -13.65
CA SER A 105 -12.89 2.00 -14.94
C SER A 105 -13.61 3.28 -15.40
N ARG A 106 -12.98 4.04 -16.27
CA ARG A 106 -13.51 5.29 -16.85
C ARG A 106 -13.93 6.33 -15.80
N ILE A 107 -13.19 6.40 -14.71
CA ILE A 107 -13.33 7.42 -13.69
C ILE A 107 -12.40 8.58 -14.05
N ASN A 108 -12.97 9.77 -14.22
CA ASN A 108 -12.21 11.00 -14.46
C ASN A 108 -11.77 11.66 -13.16
N GLU A 109 -10.90 12.66 -13.28
CA GLU A 109 -10.36 13.41 -12.15
C GLU A 109 -11.44 14.12 -11.33
N ASP A 110 -12.49 14.64 -11.96
CA ASP A 110 -13.58 15.34 -11.25
C ASP A 110 -14.31 14.40 -10.30
N LYS A 111 -14.52 13.14 -10.71
CA LYS A 111 -15.13 12.13 -9.84
C LYS A 111 -14.22 11.77 -8.66
N VAL A 112 -12.90 11.73 -8.87
CA VAL A 112 -11.93 11.53 -7.78
C VAL A 112 -11.97 12.69 -6.81
N ILE A 113 -11.94 13.93 -7.30
CA ILE A 113 -12.01 15.16 -6.50
C ILE A 113 -13.30 15.17 -5.67
N ASN A 114 -14.44 14.96 -6.31
CA ASN A 114 -15.74 14.98 -5.62
C ASN A 114 -15.81 13.88 -4.55
N TRP A 115 -15.32 12.65 -4.85
CA TRP A 115 -15.27 11.57 -3.87
C TRP A 115 -14.41 11.94 -2.65
N ILE A 116 -13.25 12.57 -2.86
CA ILE A 116 -12.38 13.00 -1.75
C ILE A 116 -13.08 14.05 -0.89
N LEU A 117 -13.69 15.06 -1.51
CA LEU A 117 -14.41 16.13 -0.81
C LEU A 117 -15.63 15.59 -0.04
N ASP A 118 -16.37 14.64 -0.63
CA ASP A 118 -17.49 13.99 0.02
C ASP A 118 -17.02 13.18 1.25
N ARG A 119 -15.88 12.50 1.17
CA ARG A 119 -15.31 11.77 2.33
C ARG A 119 -14.82 12.71 3.42
N GLN A 120 -14.22 13.86 3.07
CA GLN A 120 -13.89 14.89 4.07
C GLN A 120 -15.15 15.40 4.80
N LYS A 121 -16.23 15.65 4.06
CA LYS A 121 -17.51 16.08 4.61
C LYS A 121 -18.17 14.99 5.47
N GLU A 122 -18.22 13.75 4.97
CA GLU A 122 -18.85 12.61 5.66
C GLU A 122 -18.18 12.34 7.00
N TYR A 123 -16.87 12.34 7.03
CA TYR A 123 -16.11 12.02 8.25
C TYR A 123 -15.79 13.26 9.10
N GLY A 124 -16.01 14.47 8.59
CA GLY A 124 -15.65 15.71 9.29
C GLY A 124 -14.13 15.78 9.58
N ARG A 125 -13.30 15.29 8.66
CA ARG A 125 -11.86 15.16 8.86
C ARG A 125 -11.08 15.77 7.70
N TYR A 126 -9.95 16.38 8.06
CA TYR A 126 -8.96 16.88 7.11
C TYR A 126 -8.03 15.74 6.67
N PHE A 127 -7.72 15.68 5.37
CA PHE A 127 -6.77 14.73 4.81
C PHE A 127 -5.46 15.43 4.51
N ARG A 128 -4.37 14.89 5.02
CA ARG A 128 -3.07 15.54 4.97
C ARG A 128 -2.47 15.56 3.58
N PHE A 129 -2.45 14.42 2.91
CA PHE A 129 -1.90 14.28 1.57
C PHE A 129 -2.60 13.19 0.77
N ILE A 130 -2.37 13.24 -0.53
CA ILE A 130 -2.60 12.15 -1.47
C ILE A 130 -1.27 11.84 -2.18
N ASN A 131 -0.87 10.57 -2.24
CA ASN A 131 0.26 10.14 -3.07
C ASN A 131 -0.25 9.40 -4.31
N CYS A 132 0.07 9.93 -5.49
CA CYS A 132 -0.42 9.49 -6.77
C CYS A 132 0.68 8.80 -7.59
N ASP A 133 0.27 7.98 -8.57
CA ASP A 133 1.16 7.61 -9.67
C ASP A 133 1.61 8.87 -10.44
N ASN A 134 2.87 8.89 -10.87
CA ASN A 134 3.46 9.97 -11.64
C ASN A 134 3.19 9.87 -13.16
N ALA A 135 2.50 8.81 -13.62
CA ALA A 135 2.20 8.59 -15.04
C ALA A 135 1.15 9.56 -15.62
N ARG A 136 0.46 10.31 -14.77
CA ARG A 136 -0.63 11.22 -15.14
C ARG A 136 -0.45 12.62 -14.57
N PRO A 137 0.58 13.37 -14.99
CA PRO A 137 0.90 14.67 -14.39
C PRO A 137 -0.18 15.74 -14.57
N GLU A 138 -0.94 15.70 -15.67
CA GLU A 138 -2.04 16.63 -15.91
C GLU A 138 -3.19 16.41 -14.90
N GLN A 139 -3.58 15.17 -14.66
CA GLN A 139 -4.60 14.82 -13.68
C GLN A 139 -4.14 15.18 -12.26
N ASN A 140 -2.87 14.92 -11.94
CA ASN A 140 -2.28 15.31 -10.66
C ASN A 140 -2.26 16.83 -10.48
N HIS A 141 -2.03 17.60 -11.54
CA HIS A 141 -2.11 19.06 -11.51
C HIS A 141 -3.53 19.54 -11.19
N LYS A 142 -4.56 18.96 -11.81
CA LYS A 142 -5.96 19.27 -11.50
C LYS A 142 -6.31 18.97 -10.04
N LEU A 143 -5.82 17.82 -9.49
CA LEU A 143 -5.99 17.54 -8.06
C LEU A 143 -5.40 18.64 -7.17
N ARG A 144 -4.18 19.13 -7.48
CA ARG A 144 -3.55 20.24 -6.73
C ARG A 144 -4.36 21.51 -6.75
N GLN A 145 -4.98 21.81 -7.87
CA GLN A 145 -5.81 23.02 -8.01
C GLN A 145 -7.13 22.91 -7.24
N ALA A 146 -7.74 21.72 -7.22
CA ALA A 146 -9.07 21.54 -6.68
C ALA A 146 -9.07 21.17 -5.18
N LEU A 147 -8.04 20.45 -4.70
CA LEU A 147 -7.96 19.94 -3.32
C LEU A 147 -7.18 20.91 -2.42
N ASN A 148 -7.81 22.04 -2.08
CA ASN A 148 -7.20 23.03 -1.20
C ASN A 148 -6.79 22.40 0.15
N GLY A 149 -5.50 22.57 0.49
CA GLY A 149 -4.93 22.08 1.75
C GLY A 149 -4.52 20.62 1.77
N ILE A 150 -4.85 19.79 0.76
CA ILE A 150 -4.32 18.44 0.62
C ILE A 150 -3.05 18.49 -0.22
N ILE A 151 -1.94 17.98 0.33
CA ILE A 151 -0.67 17.96 -0.41
C ILE A 151 -0.69 16.80 -1.41
N VAL A 152 -0.51 17.11 -2.70
CA VAL A 152 -0.45 16.09 -3.76
C VAL A 152 1.00 15.73 -4.04
N HIS A 153 1.36 14.49 -3.72
CA HIS A 153 2.67 13.89 -4.02
C HIS A 153 2.56 12.98 -5.25
N GLU A 154 3.69 12.83 -5.96
CA GLU A 154 3.82 11.97 -7.14
C GLU A 154 5.03 11.04 -6.98
N LYS A 155 5.01 10.25 -5.92
CA LYS A 155 6.10 9.33 -5.57
C LYS A 155 5.73 7.90 -5.89
N LYS A 156 6.19 7.41 -7.05
CA LYS A 156 6.05 6.00 -7.41
C LYS A 156 7.23 5.20 -6.85
N PRO A 157 7.00 4.37 -5.83
CA PRO A 157 8.07 3.54 -5.26
C PRO A 157 8.44 2.40 -6.22
N LYS A 158 9.63 1.84 -6.04
CA LYS A 158 9.95 0.55 -6.65
C LYS A 158 8.99 -0.53 -6.12
N VAL A 159 8.49 -1.38 -7.01
CA VAL A 159 7.48 -2.40 -6.69
C VAL A 159 7.94 -3.27 -5.53
N ILE A 160 9.15 -3.82 -5.62
CA ILE A 160 9.70 -4.74 -4.62
C ILE A 160 9.85 -4.10 -3.23
N ASP A 161 10.31 -2.84 -3.17
CA ASP A 161 10.53 -2.15 -1.90
C ASP A 161 9.20 -1.82 -1.21
N SER A 162 8.20 -1.39 -1.99
CA SER A 162 6.88 -1.08 -1.48
C SER A 162 6.09 -2.33 -1.07
N ILE A 163 6.24 -3.45 -1.77
CA ILE A 163 5.71 -4.74 -1.34
C ILE A 163 6.32 -5.13 0.02
N GLY A 164 7.64 -4.98 0.18
CA GLY A 164 8.32 -5.29 1.45
C GLY A 164 7.74 -4.52 2.63
N ILE A 165 7.48 -3.22 2.46
CA ILE A 165 6.86 -2.38 3.50
C ILE A 165 5.44 -2.83 3.81
N VAL A 166 4.58 -3.03 2.81
CA VAL A 166 3.20 -3.47 3.05
C VAL A 166 3.15 -4.85 3.70
N ARG A 167 4.00 -5.80 3.28
CA ARG A 167 4.15 -7.10 3.95
C ARG A 167 4.54 -6.94 5.42
N SER A 168 5.50 -6.07 5.71
CA SER A 168 5.92 -5.80 7.08
C SER A 168 4.75 -5.28 7.93
N ILE A 169 3.99 -4.32 7.40
CA ILE A 169 2.81 -3.77 8.10
C ILE A 169 1.78 -4.86 8.38
N ILE A 170 1.51 -5.76 7.43
CA ILE A 170 0.59 -6.90 7.60
C ILE A 170 1.13 -7.89 8.64
N ASN A 171 2.39 -8.29 8.54
CA ASN A 171 3.01 -9.27 9.42
C ASN A 171 3.06 -8.84 10.89
N TYR A 172 3.04 -7.54 11.15
CA TYR A 172 2.93 -6.96 12.50
C TYR A 172 1.49 -6.62 12.91
N ASP A 173 0.48 -7.16 12.21
CA ASP A 173 -0.95 -6.91 12.44
C ASP A 173 -1.31 -5.41 12.48
N ARG A 174 -0.59 -4.60 11.69
CA ARG A 174 -0.77 -3.13 11.65
C ARG A 174 -1.67 -2.65 10.52
N LEU A 175 -2.09 -3.48 9.57
CA LEU A 175 -3.04 -3.12 8.52
C LEU A 175 -4.41 -3.69 8.84
N ILE A 176 -5.41 -2.81 8.90
CA ILE A 176 -6.82 -3.18 9.05
C ILE A 176 -7.62 -2.61 7.89
N VAL A 177 -8.41 -3.43 7.22
CA VAL A 177 -9.21 -3.05 6.06
C VAL A 177 -10.69 -3.03 6.42
N ASN A 178 -11.38 -1.94 6.09
CA ASN A 178 -12.84 -1.85 6.24
C ASN A 178 -13.52 -2.78 5.23
N LYS A 179 -14.00 -3.93 5.70
CA LYS A 179 -14.59 -4.97 4.85
C LYS A 179 -15.87 -4.55 4.13
N ASP A 180 -16.58 -3.57 4.65
CA ASP A 180 -17.86 -3.12 4.09
C ASP A 180 -17.66 -2.12 2.94
N ARG A 181 -16.59 -1.31 3.00
CA ARG A 181 -16.29 -0.25 2.04
C ARG A 181 -15.14 -0.59 1.06
N CYS A 182 -14.22 -1.50 1.43
CA CYS A 182 -13.02 -1.83 0.65
C CYS A 182 -13.08 -3.25 0.06
N LYS A 183 -14.16 -3.57 -0.63
CA LYS A 183 -14.41 -4.93 -1.17
C LYS A 183 -13.43 -5.33 -2.28
N ASN A 184 -13.04 -4.37 -3.13
CA ASN A 184 -12.07 -4.64 -4.20
C ASN A 184 -10.69 -4.90 -3.64
N THR A 185 -10.29 -4.13 -2.62
CA THR A 185 -9.03 -4.37 -1.88
C THR A 185 -8.99 -5.79 -1.31
N LEU A 186 -10.05 -6.24 -0.65
CA LEU A 186 -10.11 -7.59 -0.08
C LEU A 186 -10.04 -8.67 -1.18
N ARG A 187 -10.73 -8.45 -2.30
CA ARG A 187 -10.65 -9.34 -3.46
C ARG A 187 -9.22 -9.44 -4.00
N GLU A 188 -8.55 -8.31 -4.18
CA GLU A 188 -7.20 -8.29 -4.76
C GLU A 188 -6.13 -8.81 -3.79
N PHE A 189 -6.27 -8.67 -2.48
CA PHE A 189 -5.41 -9.38 -1.51
C PHE A 189 -5.42 -10.90 -1.72
N GLY A 190 -6.55 -11.46 -2.12
CA GLY A 190 -6.68 -12.89 -2.42
C GLY A 190 -6.27 -13.32 -3.83
N LEU A 191 -5.97 -12.37 -4.74
CA LEU A 191 -5.69 -12.65 -6.15
C LEU A 191 -4.30 -12.16 -6.60
N TYR A 192 -3.76 -11.10 -6.00
CA TYR A 192 -2.48 -10.52 -6.37
C TYR A 192 -1.34 -11.48 -6.05
N ARG A 193 -0.68 -11.98 -7.10
CA ARG A 193 0.28 -13.07 -7.00
C ARG A 193 1.50 -12.91 -7.90
N TYR A 194 2.50 -13.69 -7.62
CA TYR A 194 3.63 -13.89 -8.52
C TYR A 194 3.27 -14.86 -9.65
N PRO A 195 3.92 -14.74 -10.83
CA PRO A 195 3.75 -15.69 -11.92
C PRO A 195 4.26 -17.09 -11.50
N ASN A 196 3.61 -18.15 -11.99
CA ASN A 196 4.15 -19.49 -11.92
C ASN A 196 5.29 -19.69 -12.96
N GLU A 197 5.95 -20.85 -12.97
CA GLU A 197 7.10 -21.11 -13.86
C GLU A 197 6.72 -21.02 -15.34
N GLN A 198 5.56 -21.53 -15.72
CA GLN A 198 5.05 -21.47 -17.10
C GLN A 198 4.83 -20.01 -17.54
N GLU A 199 4.08 -19.25 -16.75
CA GLU A 199 3.79 -17.83 -17.03
C GLU A 199 5.06 -16.97 -17.13
N ARG A 200 6.09 -17.30 -16.37
CA ARG A 200 7.39 -16.61 -16.44
C ARG A 200 8.08 -16.85 -17.76
N THR A 201 8.11 -18.10 -18.20
CA THR A 201 8.71 -18.50 -19.46
C THR A 201 7.97 -17.89 -20.65
N ASP A 202 6.65 -17.98 -20.64
CA ASP A 202 5.82 -17.51 -21.75
C ASP A 202 5.79 -15.98 -21.88
N ARG A 203 5.89 -15.25 -20.76
CA ARG A 203 5.77 -13.77 -20.72
C ARG A 203 7.11 -13.05 -20.48
N PHE A 204 8.21 -13.75 -20.32
CA PHE A 204 9.53 -13.19 -19.99
C PHE A 204 9.50 -12.26 -18.76
N ILE A 205 8.72 -12.62 -17.73
CA ILE A 205 8.56 -11.80 -16.52
C ILE A 205 9.73 -12.06 -15.55
N ASP A 206 10.27 -10.96 -14.99
CA ASP A 206 11.30 -11.05 -13.96
C ASP A 206 10.78 -11.77 -12.70
N LEU A 207 11.68 -12.54 -12.08
CA LEU A 207 11.38 -13.42 -10.92
C LEU A 207 10.72 -12.70 -9.73
N ASP A 208 10.98 -11.41 -9.58
CA ASP A 208 10.54 -10.60 -8.45
C ASP A 208 9.35 -9.69 -8.76
N THR A 209 8.84 -9.76 -10.00
CA THR A 209 7.75 -8.91 -10.45
C THR A 209 6.42 -9.68 -10.36
N PRO A 210 5.45 -9.23 -9.55
CA PRO A 210 4.11 -9.80 -9.57
C PRO A 210 3.42 -9.62 -10.92
N LEU A 211 2.39 -10.42 -11.17
CA LEU A 211 1.55 -10.24 -12.35
C LEU A 211 0.86 -8.87 -12.30
N LYS A 212 0.73 -8.26 -13.48
CA LYS A 212 -0.04 -7.03 -13.71
C LYS A 212 -1.53 -7.32 -13.87
N GLU A 213 -2.06 -8.06 -12.91
CA GLU A 213 -3.46 -8.51 -12.86
C GLU A 213 -3.94 -8.40 -11.42
N HIS A 214 -5.11 -7.80 -11.21
CA HIS A 214 -5.68 -7.61 -9.87
C HIS A 214 -4.75 -6.84 -8.91
N ASP A 215 -4.08 -5.82 -9.44
CA ASP A 215 -3.06 -5.04 -8.73
C ASP A 215 -3.46 -3.57 -8.49
N ASP A 216 -4.61 -3.12 -9.00
CA ASP A 216 -5.01 -1.70 -8.97
C ASP A 216 -5.13 -1.16 -7.52
N THR A 217 -5.84 -1.89 -6.64
CA THR A 217 -5.95 -1.46 -5.23
C THR A 217 -4.66 -1.74 -4.45
N MET A 218 -3.87 -2.72 -4.89
CA MET A 218 -2.58 -3.04 -4.29
C MET A 218 -1.55 -1.95 -4.60
N ASP A 219 -1.55 -1.43 -5.84
CA ASP A 219 -0.69 -0.32 -6.25
C ASP A 219 -1.04 0.95 -5.46
N ALA A 220 -2.31 1.33 -5.40
CA ALA A 220 -2.78 2.46 -4.58
C ALA A 220 -2.42 2.29 -3.09
N THR A 221 -2.53 1.05 -2.54
CA THR A 221 -2.15 0.73 -1.16
C THR A 221 -0.65 0.89 -0.94
N ARG A 222 0.17 0.40 -1.88
CA ARG A 222 1.63 0.55 -1.84
C ARG A 222 2.05 2.02 -1.90
N TYR A 223 1.40 2.83 -2.75
CA TYR A 223 1.71 4.27 -2.85
C TYR A 223 1.41 5.00 -1.55
N ALA A 224 0.27 4.72 -0.92
CA ALA A 224 -0.10 5.34 0.35
C ALA A 224 0.83 4.94 1.50
N LEU A 225 0.93 3.63 1.76
CA LEU A 225 1.62 3.10 2.94
C LEU A 225 3.14 3.25 2.84
N TYR A 226 3.73 3.01 1.66
CA TYR A 226 5.16 3.24 1.44
C TYR A 226 5.53 4.70 1.68
N PHE A 227 4.76 5.63 1.10
CA PHE A 227 5.02 7.06 1.27
C PHE A 227 4.91 7.48 2.73
N TYR A 228 3.89 7.00 3.44
CA TYR A 228 3.73 7.31 4.85
C TYR A 228 4.87 6.76 5.69
N GLU A 229 5.20 5.48 5.58
CA GLU A 229 6.27 4.84 6.37
C GLU A 229 7.63 5.46 6.12
N THR A 230 7.97 5.79 4.87
CA THR A 230 9.28 6.35 4.53
C THR A 230 9.45 7.81 4.94
N ASN A 231 8.37 8.59 5.05
CA ASN A 231 8.46 10.02 5.37
C ASN A 231 8.00 10.36 6.80
N TYR A 232 7.14 9.53 7.40
CA TYR A 232 6.51 9.81 8.70
C TYR A 232 6.57 8.66 9.70
N GLY A 233 6.92 7.43 9.27
CA GLY A 233 6.86 6.19 10.06
C GLY A 233 7.78 6.18 11.30
N TYR A 234 8.83 7.00 11.32
CA TYR A 234 9.74 7.09 12.47
C TYR A 234 9.10 7.62 13.78
N ARG A 235 7.83 8.03 13.74
CA ARG A 235 7.13 8.51 14.94
C ARG A 235 6.62 7.39 15.86
N PHE A 236 6.69 6.13 15.39
CA PHE A 236 6.14 4.97 16.10
C PHE A 236 7.22 3.92 16.48
N LEU A 237 8.48 4.28 16.32
CA LEU A 237 9.64 3.54 16.82
C LEU A 237 10.18 4.23 18.08
#